data_fb78b1a26a9c695f5b7f590890da7559
#
_entry.id   fb78b1a26a9c695f5b7f590890da7559
#
_cell.length_a   1.000
_cell.length_b   1.000
_cell.length_c   1.000
_cell.angle_alpha   90.00
_cell.angle_beta   90.00
_cell.angle_gamma   90.00
#
_symmetry.space_group_name_H-M   'P 1'
#
loop_
_entity.id
_entity.type
_entity.pdbx_description
1 polymer ?
#
loop_
_entity_poly.entity_id
_entity_poly.type
_entity_poly.pdbx_seq_one_letter_code
_entity_poly.pdbx_strand_id
1 'polypeptide(L)'
;GGCNIYGLKSNGIHSNGFSLVRKLLKSYEYDIDVLLKPTKIYTECFDIMDKYQNDLLAIAHITGGGLIDNILRVLPCDINLQLNVEIENEFKWIMEKGNLSKREMLSTFNCGYGIALIFREGFETDEFEKIGSLM
;
A
#
# COMPACT_ATOMS: atom_id res chain seq x y z
N GLY A 1 -16.53 6.54 -13.51
CA GLY A 1 -15.51 6.02 -12.67
C GLY A 1 -15.43 4.54 -12.57
N GLY A 2 -15.08 3.83 -11.74
CA GLY A 2 -15.03 2.37 -11.67
C GLY A 2 -13.67 1.78 -12.04
N CYS A 3 -12.60 2.59 -11.98
CA CYS A 3 -11.25 2.08 -12.14
C CYS A 3 -10.90 1.15 -10.98
N ASN A 4 -10.13 0.10 -11.26
CA ASN A 4 -9.70 -0.86 -10.26
C ASN A 4 -8.26 -0.60 -9.84
N ILE A 5 -7.97 -0.84 -8.56
CA ILE A 5 -6.64 -0.68 -8.00
C ILE A 5 -6.10 -2.03 -7.57
N TYR A 6 -4.90 -2.36 -8.02
CA TYR A 6 -4.20 -3.59 -7.68
C TYR A 6 -2.90 -3.25 -6.97
N GLY A 7 -2.45 -4.12 -6.08
CA GLY A 7 -1.24 -3.89 -5.29
C GLY A 7 -0.16 -4.93 -5.53
N LEU A 8 1.09 -4.48 -5.48
CA LEU A 8 2.26 -5.36 -5.44
C LEU A 8 2.78 -5.40 -4.01
N LYS A 9 2.96 -6.60 -3.47
CA LYS A 9 3.44 -6.82 -2.12
C LYS A 9 4.85 -6.27 -1.91
N SER A 10 5.11 -5.84 -0.69
CA SER A 10 6.40 -5.34 -0.26
C SER A 10 6.78 -5.95 1.09
N ASN A 11 8.01 -5.68 1.54
CA ASN A 11 8.54 -6.15 2.81
C ASN A 11 8.66 -4.99 3.82
N GLY A 12 8.41 -5.28 5.10
CA GLY A 12 8.64 -4.35 6.20
C GLY A 12 7.76 -3.11 6.17
N ILE A 13 8.00 -2.23 7.09
CA ILE A 13 7.23 -0.98 7.22
C ILE A 13 7.82 0.17 6.41
N HIS A 14 8.94 -0.06 5.73
CA HIS A 14 9.72 0.96 5.04
C HIS A 14 10.10 2.07 6.02
N SER A 15 9.97 3.34 5.63
CA SER A 15 10.20 4.46 6.55
C SER A 15 8.90 5.07 7.07
N ASN A 16 7.77 4.40 6.86
CA ASN A 16 6.46 4.92 7.26
C ASN A 16 6.17 4.62 8.73
N GLY A 17 5.79 5.64 9.47
CA GLY A 17 5.34 5.45 10.84
C GLY A 17 6.40 5.02 11.84
N PHE A 18 7.68 5.27 11.58
CA PHE A 18 8.79 4.85 12.44
C PHE A 18 8.67 5.38 13.87
N SER A 19 8.19 6.61 14.05
CA SER A 19 8.05 7.19 15.39
C SER A 19 7.11 6.39 16.25
N LEU A 20 5.98 5.97 15.69
CA LEU A 20 5.01 5.12 16.41
C LEU A 20 5.60 3.74 16.68
N VAL A 21 6.22 3.11 15.68
CA VAL A 21 6.80 1.78 15.83
C VAL A 21 7.90 1.79 16.90
N ARG A 22 8.76 2.80 16.91
CA ARG A 22 9.80 2.95 17.93
C ARG A 22 9.19 3.05 19.33
N LYS A 23 8.09 3.80 19.46
CA LYS A 23 7.37 3.93 20.73
C LYS A 23 6.79 2.59 21.17
N LEU A 24 6.19 1.83 20.26
CA LEU A 24 5.63 0.52 20.56
C LEU A 24 6.69 -0.49 21.00
N LEU A 25 7.87 -0.44 20.40
CA LEU A 25 8.97 -1.34 20.73
C LEU A 25 9.53 -1.09 22.15
N LYS A 26 9.28 0.09 22.73
CA LYS A 26 9.65 0.37 24.12
C LYS A 26 8.75 -0.37 25.12
N SER A 27 7.52 -0.66 24.74
CA SER A 27 6.51 -1.28 25.60
C SER A 27 6.23 -2.74 25.24
N TYR A 28 6.45 -3.14 24.00
CA TYR A 28 6.13 -4.46 23.50
C TYR A 28 7.29 -5.02 22.66
N GLU A 29 7.41 -6.35 22.65
CA GLU A 29 8.43 -7.02 21.85
C GLU A 29 7.88 -7.40 20.50
N TYR A 30 8.69 -7.22 19.46
CA TYR A 30 8.43 -7.73 18.12
C TYR A 30 9.77 -7.97 17.41
N ASP A 31 9.76 -8.81 16.39
CA ASP A 31 10.95 -9.10 15.59
C ASP A 31 11.36 -7.87 14.77
N ILE A 32 12.41 -7.20 15.22
CA ILE A 32 12.87 -5.96 14.61
C ILE A 32 13.35 -6.18 13.18
N ASP A 33 13.87 -7.37 12.88
CA ASP A 33 14.33 -7.69 11.52
C ASP A 33 13.19 -7.74 10.54
N VAL A 34 12.01 -8.19 10.97
CA VAL A 34 10.80 -8.17 10.15
C VAL A 34 10.38 -6.74 9.84
N LEU A 35 10.40 -5.86 10.85
CA LEU A 35 9.99 -4.46 10.68
C LEU A 35 10.96 -3.68 9.80
N LEU A 36 12.23 -3.96 9.89
CA LEU A 36 13.29 -3.21 9.22
C LEU A 36 13.77 -3.84 7.91
N LYS A 37 13.01 -4.76 7.34
CA LYS A 37 13.35 -5.33 6.04
C LYS A 37 13.56 -4.23 5.01
N PRO A 38 14.62 -4.33 4.17
CA PRO A 38 14.84 -3.34 3.12
C PRO A 38 13.66 -3.23 2.18
N THR A 39 13.44 -2.02 1.68
CA THR A 39 12.42 -1.77 0.66
C THR A 39 12.75 -2.57 -0.59
N LYS A 40 11.75 -3.30 -1.09
CA LYS A 40 11.89 -4.06 -2.33
C LYS A 40 12.07 -3.13 -3.52
N ILE A 41 12.99 -3.48 -4.41
CA ILE A 41 13.19 -2.74 -5.66
C ILE A 41 12.29 -3.38 -6.73
N TYR A 42 11.45 -2.56 -7.36
CA TYR A 42 10.47 -3.03 -8.33
C TYR A 42 10.92 -2.81 -9.76
N THR A 43 11.86 -3.65 -10.23
CA THR A 43 12.30 -3.59 -11.63
C THR A 43 11.23 -4.11 -12.57
N GLU A 44 10.34 -4.98 -12.09
CA GLU A 44 9.23 -5.53 -12.86
C GLU A 44 8.21 -4.47 -13.30
N CYS A 45 8.25 -3.26 -12.74
CA CYS A 45 7.34 -2.19 -13.15
C CYS A 45 7.47 -1.86 -14.64
N PHE A 46 8.66 -1.95 -15.21
CA PHE A 46 8.86 -1.70 -16.63
C PHE A 46 8.15 -2.74 -17.48
N ASP A 47 8.21 -4.00 -17.06
CA ASP A 47 7.53 -5.09 -17.78
C ASP A 47 6.00 -4.95 -17.66
N ILE A 48 5.52 -4.52 -16.50
CA ILE A 48 4.09 -4.28 -16.28
C ILE A 48 3.59 -3.13 -17.13
N MET A 49 4.33 -2.04 -17.21
CA MET A 49 3.99 -0.89 -18.04
C MET A 49 3.90 -1.27 -19.51
N ASP A 50 4.82 -2.11 -19.98
CA ASP A 50 4.86 -2.57 -21.35
C ASP A 50 3.69 -3.53 -21.63
N LYS A 51 3.48 -4.51 -20.76
CA LYS A 51 2.44 -5.53 -20.92
C LYS A 51 1.02 -4.95 -20.89
N TYR A 52 0.80 -3.98 -20.02
CA TYR A 52 -0.53 -3.42 -19.77
C TYR A 52 -0.71 -1.99 -20.25
N GLN A 53 0.08 -1.55 -21.22
CA GLN A 53 0.10 -0.16 -21.68
C GLN A 53 -1.27 0.38 -22.11
N ASN A 54 -2.19 -0.49 -22.56
CA ASN A 54 -3.53 -0.07 -22.98
C ASN A 54 -4.54 0.01 -21.84
N ASP A 55 -4.24 -0.58 -20.71
CA ASP A 55 -5.17 -0.72 -19.58
C ASP A 55 -4.70 -0.01 -18.32
N LEU A 56 -3.39 0.16 -18.16
CA LEU A 56 -2.78 0.78 -16.99
C LEU A 56 -2.83 2.31 -17.12
N LEU A 57 -3.49 2.96 -16.15
CA LEU A 57 -3.63 4.42 -16.15
C LEU A 57 -2.57 5.12 -15.32
N ALA A 58 -2.16 4.52 -14.21
CA ALA A 58 -1.20 5.15 -13.31
C ALA A 58 -0.52 4.11 -12.41
N ILE A 59 0.66 4.46 -11.93
CA ILE A 59 1.41 3.68 -10.95
C ILE A 59 1.74 4.59 -9.77
N ALA A 60 1.41 4.16 -8.56
CA ALA A 60 1.75 4.87 -7.34
C ALA A 60 2.82 4.09 -6.59
N HIS A 61 3.95 4.72 -6.33
CA HIS A 61 4.99 4.17 -5.48
C HIS A 61 4.66 4.53 -4.03
N ILE A 62 4.48 3.53 -3.19
CA ILE A 62 4.05 3.74 -1.80
C ILE A 62 5.26 4.06 -0.93
N THR A 63 5.41 5.34 -0.60
CA THR A 63 6.49 5.87 0.22
C THR A 63 5.91 6.50 1.49
N GLY A 64 6.54 7.54 2.04
CA GLY A 64 6.02 8.21 3.22
C GLY A 64 4.59 8.71 3.05
N GLY A 65 3.81 8.72 4.11
CA GLY A 65 2.42 9.14 4.10
C GLY A 65 1.40 8.03 3.91
N GLY A 66 1.86 6.78 3.82
CA GLY A 66 1.00 5.62 3.77
C GLY A 66 0.34 5.35 2.42
N LEU A 67 -0.50 4.33 2.41
CA LEU A 67 -1.12 3.82 1.20
C LEU A 67 -2.08 4.85 0.57
N ILE A 68 -2.96 5.45 1.37
CA ILE A 68 -3.97 6.38 0.87
C ILE A 68 -3.34 7.59 0.18
N ASP A 69 -2.43 8.28 0.86
CA ASP A 69 -1.85 9.53 0.34
C ASP A 69 -1.07 9.30 -0.95
N ASN A 70 -0.34 8.20 -1.04
CA ASN A 70 0.45 7.90 -2.22
C ASN A 70 -0.41 7.55 -3.44
N ILE A 71 -1.54 6.87 -3.21
CA ILE A 71 -2.49 6.59 -4.29
C ILE A 71 -3.17 7.89 -4.74
N LEU A 72 -3.63 8.71 -3.79
CA LEU A 72 -4.31 9.97 -4.13
C LEU A 72 -3.39 10.94 -4.87
N ARG A 73 -2.09 10.88 -4.60
CA ARG A 73 -1.11 11.78 -5.24
C ARG A 73 -1.04 11.64 -6.75
N VAL A 74 -1.31 10.44 -7.27
CA VAL A 74 -1.25 10.16 -8.71
C VAL A 74 -2.61 10.27 -9.39
N LEU A 75 -3.65 10.67 -8.66
CA LEU A 75 -5.02 10.76 -9.16
C LEU A 75 -5.46 12.21 -9.33
N PRO A 76 -6.40 12.47 -10.27
CA PRO A 76 -7.05 13.78 -10.34
C PRO A 76 -7.81 14.08 -9.05
N CYS A 77 -8.07 15.36 -8.79
CA CYS A 77 -8.90 15.78 -7.67
C CYS A 77 -10.33 15.24 -7.82
N ASP A 78 -11.06 15.17 -6.69
CA ASP A 78 -12.48 14.80 -6.65
C ASP A 78 -12.79 13.35 -7.00
N ILE A 79 -11.81 12.46 -6.87
CA ILE A 79 -12.06 11.03 -7.04
C ILE A 79 -12.23 10.39 -5.66
N ASN A 80 -13.27 9.58 -5.53
CA ASN A 80 -13.56 8.83 -4.30
C ASN A 80 -12.79 7.51 -4.32
N LEU A 81 -11.81 7.38 -3.43
CA LEU A 81 -10.98 6.20 -3.28
C LEU A 81 -11.58 5.25 -2.25
N GLN A 82 -11.80 4.01 -2.63
CA GLN A 82 -12.25 2.96 -1.72
C GLN A 82 -11.21 1.85 -1.69
N LEU A 83 -10.63 1.61 -0.53
CA LEU A 83 -9.65 0.55 -0.33
C LEU A 83 -10.24 -0.60 0.46
N ASN A 84 -9.94 -1.82 0.03
CA ASN A 84 -10.33 -3.05 0.69
C ASN A 84 -9.08 -3.89 0.91
N VAL A 85 -8.33 -3.54 1.95
CA VAL A 85 -7.04 -4.14 2.31
C VAL A 85 -7.18 -4.83 3.65
N GLU A 86 -6.71 -6.09 3.73
CA GLU A 86 -6.62 -6.79 5.01
C GLU A 86 -5.33 -6.38 5.71
N ILE A 87 -5.45 -6.02 7.00
CA ILE A 87 -4.29 -5.67 7.81
C ILE A 87 -3.73 -6.96 8.39
N GLU A 88 -2.52 -7.33 7.99
CA GLU A 88 -1.92 -8.62 8.35
C GLU A 88 -0.50 -8.48 8.90
N ASN A 89 0.01 -9.56 9.51
CA ASN A 89 1.39 -9.69 9.96
C ASN A 89 1.83 -8.56 10.90
N GLU A 90 2.98 -7.95 10.65
CA GLU A 90 3.54 -6.87 11.46
C GLU A 90 2.61 -5.65 11.53
N PHE A 91 1.83 -5.40 10.50
CA PHE A 91 0.88 -4.28 10.49
C PHE A 91 -0.29 -4.53 11.43
N LYS A 92 -0.73 -5.78 11.56
CA LYS A 92 -1.77 -6.13 12.52
C LYS A 92 -1.28 -5.92 13.96
N TRP A 93 -0.05 -6.30 14.24
CA TRP A 93 0.59 -6.05 15.54
C TRP A 93 0.62 -4.55 15.85
N ILE A 94 1.04 -3.72 14.89
CA ILE A 94 1.08 -2.26 15.04
C ILE A 94 -0.31 -1.71 15.31
N MET A 95 -1.30 -2.16 14.55
CA MET A 95 -2.68 -1.70 14.70
C MET A 95 -3.23 -2.01 16.09
N GLU A 96 -3.04 -3.24 16.56
CA GLU A 96 -3.54 -3.68 17.85
C GLU A 96 -2.83 -2.97 19.01
N LYS A 97 -1.50 -2.96 19.00
CA LYS A 97 -0.70 -2.38 20.09
C LYS A 97 -0.74 -0.85 20.09
N GLY A 98 -0.86 -0.26 18.91
CA GLY A 98 -1.00 1.19 18.76
C GLY A 98 -2.42 1.68 18.95
N ASN A 99 -3.38 0.79 19.09
CA ASN A 99 -4.81 1.11 19.19
C ASN A 99 -5.27 2.01 18.03
N LEU A 100 -4.90 1.63 16.81
CA LEU A 100 -5.21 2.38 15.60
C LEU A 100 -6.41 1.78 14.88
N SER A 101 -7.20 2.64 14.24
CA SER A 101 -8.26 2.20 13.34
C SER A 101 -7.64 1.71 12.01
N LYS A 102 -8.41 0.96 11.24
CA LYS A 102 -7.98 0.54 9.91
C LYS A 102 -7.67 1.74 9.01
N ARG A 103 -8.49 2.80 9.08
CA ARG A 103 -8.26 4.01 8.31
C ARG A 103 -6.95 4.70 8.69
N GLU A 104 -6.64 4.76 9.98
CA GLU A 104 -5.36 5.31 10.44
C GLU A 104 -4.18 4.50 9.94
N MET A 105 -4.30 3.17 9.90
CA MET A 105 -3.27 2.30 9.32
C MET A 105 -3.05 2.61 7.84
N LEU A 106 -4.12 2.71 7.07
CA LEU A 106 -4.03 2.99 5.63
C LEU A 106 -3.48 4.39 5.34
N SER A 107 -3.65 5.33 6.27
CA SER A 107 -3.16 6.71 6.13
C SER A 107 -1.69 6.87 6.52
N THR A 108 -1.15 5.94 7.31
CA THR A 108 0.21 6.06 7.86
C THR A 108 1.17 5.05 7.28
N PHE A 109 0.72 3.82 7.01
CA PHE A 109 1.58 2.70 6.63
C PHE A 109 1.29 2.22 5.21
N ASN A 110 2.26 1.50 4.64
CA ASN A 110 2.10 0.86 3.33
C ASN A 110 1.20 -0.37 3.40
N CYS A 111 0.98 -0.92 4.59
CA CYS A 111 0.12 -2.09 4.87
C CYS A 111 0.48 -3.34 4.04
N GLY A 112 1.75 -3.47 3.68
CA GLY A 112 2.25 -4.61 2.94
C GLY A 112 2.39 -4.40 1.43
N TYR A 113 2.10 -3.19 0.94
CA TYR A 113 2.19 -2.88 -0.48
C TYR A 113 3.23 -1.81 -0.76
N GLY A 114 4.02 -2.01 -1.80
CA GLY A 114 5.03 -1.05 -2.23
C GLY A 114 4.66 -0.30 -3.50
N ILE A 115 3.78 -0.88 -4.30
CA ILE A 115 3.29 -0.30 -5.55
C ILE A 115 1.78 -0.48 -5.63
N ALA A 116 1.07 0.54 -6.08
CA ALA A 116 -0.34 0.44 -6.44
C ALA A 116 -0.48 0.71 -7.94
N LEU A 117 -1.24 -0.15 -8.62
CA LEU A 117 -1.49 -0.08 -10.06
C LEU A 117 -2.95 0.31 -10.27
N ILE A 118 -3.18 1.36 -11.04
CA ILE A 118 -4.54 1.84 -11.34
C ILE A 118 -4.86 1.50 -12.78
N PHE A 119 -5.86 0.63 -12.95
CA PHE A 119 -6.30 0.16 -14.27
C PHE A 119 -7.65 0.78 -14.65
N ARG A 120 -7.90 0.87 -15.94
CA ARG A 120 -9.14 1.40 -16.49
C ARG A 120 -10.36 0.61 -15.99
N GLU A 121 -11.52 1.24 -16.06
CA GLU A 121 -12.78 0.61 -15.75
C GLU A 121 -12.98 -0.67 -16.57
N GLY A 122 -13.44 -1.72 -15.90
CA GLY A 122 -13.72 -3.00 -16.54
C GLY A 122 -12.52 -3.93 -16.70
N PHE A 123 -11.31 -3.45 -16.46
CA PHE A 123 -10.13 -4.31 -16.51
C PHE A 123 -10.02 -5.15 -15.24
N GLU A 124 -9.78 -6.45 -15.41
CA GLU A 124 -9.59 -7.38 -14.31
C GLU A 124 -8.42 -8.31 -14.61
N THR A 125 -7.72 -8.75 -13.57
CA THR A 125 -6.58 -9.66 -13.69
C THR A 125 -6.42 -10.47 -12.41
N ASP A 126 -5.89 -11.69 -12.54
CA ASP A 126 -5.50 -12.53 -11.41
C ASP A 126 -4.01 -12.40 -11.09
N GLU A 127 -3.26 -11.64 -11.88
CA GLU A 127 -1.82 -11.49 -11.72
C GLU A 127 -1.45 -10.69 -10.48
N PHE A 128 -2.31 -9.75 -10.07
CA PHE A 128 -2.09 -8.89 -8.91
C PHE A 128 -3.26 -8.99 -7.94
N GLU A 129 -3.04 -8.57 -6.71
CA GLU A 129 -4.09 -8.53 -5.69
C GLU A 129 -4.88 -7.23 -5.82
N LYS A 130 -6.21 -7.36 -5.95
CA LYS A 130 -7.09 -6.19 -6.01
C LYS A 130 -7.23 -5.59 -4.62
N ILE A 131 -6.88 -4.33 -4.47
CA ILE A 131 -6.88 -3.63 -3.18
C ILE A 131 -7.88 -2.50 -3.08
N GLY A 132 -8.55 -2.15 -4.17
CA GLY A 132 -9.53 -1.08 -4.12
C GLY A 132 -10.09 -0.70 -5.46
N SER A 133 -10.85 0.40 -5.44
CA SER A 133 -11.47 0.95 -6.63
C SER A 133 -11.66 2.44 -6.50
N LEU A 134 -11.92 3.09 -7.63
CA LEU A 134 -12.24 4.52 -7.72
C LEU A 134 -13.65 4.68 -8.23
N MET A 135 -14.37 5.56 -7.59
CA MET A 135 -15.78 5.84 -7.94
C MET A 135 -15.91 7.21 -8.59
#